data_6eebc09bfb0a291dc2299165a7cd3bc1
#
_entry.id   6eebc09bfb0a291dc2299165a7cd3bc1
#
_cell.length_a   1.000
_cell.length_b   1.000
_cell.length_c   1.000
_cell.angle_alpha   90.00
_cell.angle_beta   90.00
_cell.angle_gamma   90.00
#
_symmetry.space_group_name_H-M   'P 1'
#
loop_
_entity.id
_entity.type
_entity.pdbx_description
1 polymer ?
#
loop_
_entity_poly.entity_id
_entity_poly.type
_entity_poly.pdbx_seq_one_letter_code
_entity_poly.pdbx_strand_id
1 'polypeptide(L)'
;MSEELTHATIYVPVALVTALAMELWAALLHGKLWHRWLWFVHVSHHRARAPGQRFEANDALSSTHAPVAIALILFGCRAAPSVVREVAFGVGIGMSLFGVAYLVMHDGLVHRRLPVRWL
;
A
#
# COMPACT_ATOMS: atom_id res chain seq x y z
N MET A 1 24.44 -22.84 1.60
CA MET A 1 23.50 -21.77 1.92
C MET A 1 22.11 -22.37 1.76
N SER A 2 21.27 -22.34 2.78
CA SER A 2 19.93 -22.98 2.70
C SER A 2 19.08 -22.28 1.63
N GLU A 3 18.19 -23.03 0.98
CA GLU A 3 17.26 -22.47 -0.02
C GLU A 3 16.52 -21.24 0.53
N GLU A 4 16.07 -21.29 1.78
CA GLU A 4 15.40 -20.16 2.46
C GLU A 4 16.24 -18.89 2.52
N LEU A 5 17.56 -19.00 2.78
CA LEU A 5 18.47 -17.85 2.76
C LEU A 5 18.58 -17.25 1.35
N THR A 6 18.60 -18.10 0.32
CA THR A 6 18.67 -17.63 -1.07
C THR A 6 17.41 -16.89 -1.47
N HIS A 7 16.24 -17.35 -1.05
CA HIS A 7 14.96 -16.67 -1.29
C HIS A 7 14.92 -15.31 -0.61
N ALA A 8 15.30 -15.24 0.68
CA ALA A 8 15.30 -13.98 1.44
C ALA A 8 16.22 -12.91 0.84
N THR A 9 17.36 -13.30 0.25
CA THR A 9 18.28 -12.36 -0.39
C THR A 9 17.69 -11.66 -1.63
N ILE A 10 16.62 -12.19 -2.20
CA ILE A 10 15.91 -11.57 -3.32
C ILE A 10 14.71 -10.78 -2.84
N TYR A 11 13.75 -11.42 -2.16
CA TYR A 11 12.50 -10.75 -1.86
C TYR A 11 12.62 -9.62 -0.83
N VAL A 12 13.56 -9.69 0.12
CA VAL A 12 13.72 -8.63 1.14
C VAL A 12 14.14 -7.30 0.51
N PRO A 13 15.23 -7.21 -0.28
CA PRO A 13 15.59 -5.94 -0.92
C PRO A 13 14.52 -5.46 -1.90
N VAL A 14 13.85 -6.37 -2.62
CA VAL A 14 12.73 -6.00 -3.51
C VAL A 14 11.59 -5.38 -2.71
N ALA A 15 11.22 -5.95 -1.57
CA ALA A 15 10.17 -5.39 -0.71
C ALA A 15 10.51 -3.99 -0.20
N LEU A 16 11.76 -3.77 0.24
CA LEU A 16 12.22 -2.45 0.70
C LEU A 16 12.21 -1.42 -0.42
N VAL A 17 12.75 -1.75 -1.58
CA VAL A 17 12.74 -0.86 -2.76
C VAL A 17 11.32 -0.57 -3.20
N THR A 18 10.44 -1.57 -3.21
CA THR A 18 9.02 -1.37 -3.56
C THR A 18 8.33 -0.45 -2.57
N ALA A 19 8.51 -0.66 -1.26
CA ALA A 19 7.90 0.21 -0.25
C ALA A 19 8.32 1.67 -0.42
N LEU A 20 9.59 1.93 -0.70
CA LEU A 20 10.10 3.29 -0.99
C LEU A 20 9.55 3.85 -2.32
N ALA A 21 9.48 3.04 -3.37
CA ALA A 21 8.92 3.45 -4.65
C ALA A 21 7.42 3.78 -4.57
N MET A 22 6.69 3.11 -3.69
CA MET A 22 5.27 3.36 -3.45
C MET A 22 5.00 4.76 -2.87
N GLU A 23 5.94 5.34 -2.12
CA GLU A 23 5.84 6.73 -1.65
C GLU A 23 5.76 7.70 -2.85
N LEU A 24 6.68 7.55 -3.80
CA LEU A 24 6.71 8.34 -5.01
C LEU A 24 5.44 8.13 -5.87
N TRP A 25 5.03 6.89 -5.99
CA TRP A 25 3.82 6.50 -6.71
C TRP A 25 2.57 7.11 -6.08
N ALA A 26 2.43 7.03 -4.76
CA ALA A 26 1.32 7.62 -4.03
C ALA A 26 1.28 9.15 -4.21
N ALA A 27 2.41 9.82 -4.14
CA ALA A 27 2.51 11.27 -4.37
C ALA A 27 2.07 11.66 -5.79
N LEU A 28 2.48 10.87 -6.81
CA LEU A 28 2.07 11.09 -8.20
C LEU A 28 0.57 10.86 -8.42
N LEU A 29 0.03 9.77 -7.88
CA LEU A 29 -1.40 9.47 -7.98
C LEU A 29 -2.22 10.55 -7.28
N HIS A 30 -1.88 10.87 -6.05
CA HIS A 30 -2.57 11.87 -5.26
C HIS A 30 -2.54 13.25 -5.96
N GLY A 31 -1.35 13.75 -6.29
CA GLY A 31 -1.19 15.10 -6.83
C GLY A 31 -1.66 15.25 -8.28
N LYS A 32 -1.44 14.26 -9.14
CA LYS A 32 -1.71 14.40 -10.57
C LYS A 32 -3.00 13.74 -11.02
N LEU A 33 -3.33 12.56 -10.49
CA LEU A 33 -4.50 11.81 -10.93
C LEU A 33 -5.72 12.16 -10.09
N TRP A 34 -5.63 12.05 -8.77
CA TRP A 34 -6.79 12.22 -7.89
C TRP A 34 -7.23 13.68 -7.79
N HIS A 35 -6.30 14.63 -7.67
CA HIS A 35 -6.63 16.06 -7.64
C HIS A 35 -7.13 16.63 -8.98
N ARG A 36 -6.93 15.90 -10.09
CA ARG A 36 -7.40 16.35 -11.42
C ARG A 36 -8.56 15.52 -11.92
N TRP A 37 -8.28 14.26 -12.27
CA TRP A 37 -9.21 13.39 -13.00
C TRP A 37 -10.25 12.73 -12.10
N LEU A 38 -9.88 12.39 -10.86
CA LEU A 38 -10.72 11.69 -9.91
C LEU A 38 -11.15 12.59 -8.72
N TRP A 39 -11.13 13.89 -8.93
CA TRP A 39 -11.50 14.86 -7.90
C TRP A 39 -12.90 14.61 -7.33
N PHE A 40 -13.84 14.20 -8.18
CA PHE A 40 -15.22 13.91 -7.76
C PHE A 40 -15.34 12.79 -6.72
N VAL A 41 -14.36 11.87 -6.67
CA VAL A 41 -14.23 10.86 -5.61
C VAL A 41 -13.34 11.38 -4.49
N HIS A 42 -12.18 11.94 -4.87
CA HIS A 42 -11.13 12.34 -3.94
C HIS A 42 -11.55 13.52 -3.03
N VAL A 43 -12.47 14.36 -3.47
CA VAL A 43 -12.99 15.49 -2.67
C VAL A 43 -13.57 15.05 -1.33
N SER A 44 -14.04 13.81 -1.21
CA SER A 44 -14.53 13.27 0.07
C SER A 44 -13.45 13.26 1.15
N HIS A 45 -12.18 13.10 0.75
CA HIS A 45 -11.03 13.09 1.63
C HIS A 45 -10.68 14.48 2.18
N HIS A 46 -11.02 15.54 1.44
CA HIS A 46 -10.80 16.95 1.81
C HIS A 46 -11.96 17.58 2.58
N ARG A 47 -13.02 16.82 2.83
CA ARG A 47 -14.18 17.29 3.60
C ARG A 47 -14.17 16.73 5.02
N ALA A 48 -14.71 17.52 5.96
CA ALA A 48 -14.95 16.99 7.30
C ALA A 48 -15.92 15.82 7.24
N ARG A 49 -15.61 14.75 7.97
CA ARG A 49 -16.49 13.57 8.07
C ARG A 49 -17.76 13.93 8.84
N ALA A 50 -18.88 13.39 8.37
CA ALA A 50 -20.12 13.43 9.13
C ALA A 50 -19.99 12.56 10.42
N PRO A 51 -20.67 12.94 11.51
CA PRO A 51 -20.67 12.13 12.73
C PRO A 51 -21.10 10.68 12.43
N GLY A 52 -20.29 9.71 12.86
CA GLY A 52 -20.54 8.28 12.63
C GLY A 52 -20.13 7.74 11.26
N GLN A 53 -19.66 8.55 10.34
CA GLN A 53 -19.17 8.12 9.05
C GLN A 53 -17.83 7.37 9.21
N ARG A 54 -17.82 6.07 8.86
CA ARG A 54 -16.62 5.21 8.92
C ARG A 54 -15.84 5.20 7.62
N PHE A 55 -16.54 5.24 6.49
CA PHE A 55 -15.96 5.15 5.14
C PHE A 55 -16.29 6.38 4.31
N GLU A 56 -15.41 6.71 3.39
CA GLU A 56 -15.60 7.75 2.41
C GLU A 56 -15.29 7.23 1.00
N ALA A 57 -15.74 7.95 -0.05
CA ALA A 57 -15.53 7.50 -1.42
C ALA A 57 -14.04 7.36 -1.78
N ASN A 58 -13.18 8.20 -1.19
CA ASN A 58 -11.74 8.12 -1.39
C ASN A 58 -11.12 6.81 -0.90
N ASP A 59 -11.72 6.14 0.09
CA ASP A 59 -11.19 4.87 0.59
C ASP A 59 -11.16 3.80 -0.52
N ALA A 60 -12.08 3.89 -1.50
CA ALA A 60 -12.05 3.04 -2.69
C ALA A 60 -10.80 3.27 -3.54
N LEU A 61 -10.36 4.52 -3.71
CA LEU A 61 -9.12 4.84 -4.45
C LEU A 61 -7.88 4.35 -3.68
N SER A 62 -7.83 4.60 -2.38
CA SER A 62 -6.70 4.21 -1.52
C SER A 62 -6.51 2.70 -1.46
N SER A 63 -7.61 1.93 -1.53
CA SER A 63 -7.59 0.46 -1.44
C SER A 63 -7.30 -0.25 -2.76
N THR A 64 -7.21 0.43 -3.90
CA THR A 64 -7.02 -0.20 -5.23
C THR A 64 -5.75 -1.06 -5.34
N HIS A 65 -4.73 -0.77 -4.55
CA HIS A 65 -3.46 -1.51 -4.55
C HIS A 65 -3.53 -2.82 -3.75
N ALA A 66 -4.45 -2.95 -2.80
CA ALA A 66 -4.55 -4.11 -1.94
C ALA A 66 -4.83 -5.43 -2.70
N PRO A 67 -5.76 -5.51 -3.65
CA PRO A 67 -5.96 -6.73 -4.45
C PRO A 67 -4.71 -7.16 -5.22
N VAL A 68 -3.95 -6.19 -5.75
CA VAL A 68 -2.72 -6.45 -6.49
C VAL A 68 -1.66 -7.02 -5.55
N ALA A 69 -1.46 -6.40 -4.39
CA ALA A 69 -0.51 -6.88 -3.39
C ALA A 69 -0.85 -8.31 -2.92
N ILE A 70 -2.14 -8.58 -2.65
CA ILE A 70 -2.62 -9.91 -2.27
C ILE A 70 -2.36 -10.93 -3.37
N ALA A 71 -2.67 -10.61 -4.63
CA ALA A 71 -2.43 -11.52 -5.75
C ALA A 71 -0.94 -11.86 -5.92
N LEU A 72 -0.05 -10.88 -5.78
CA LEU A 72 1.40 -11.06 -5.85
C LEU A 72 1.92 -11.93 -4.69
N ILE A 73 1.44 -11.72 -3.48
CA ILE A 73 1.79 -12.55 -2.31
C ILE A 73 1.31 -13.98 -2.52
N LEU A 74 0.06 -14.18 -2.96
CA LEU A 74 -0.49 -15.50 -3.21
C LEU A 74 0.28 -16.24 -4.30
N PHE A 75 0.66 -15.55 -5.37
CA PHE A 75 1.52 -16.11 -6.41
C PHE A 75 2.88 -16.52 -5.82
N GLY A 76 3.51 -15.64 -5.04
CA GLY A 76 4.78 -15.92 -4.37
C GLY A 76 4.73 -17.11 -3.43
N CYS A 77 3.59 -17.34 -2.76
CA CYS A 77 3.42 -18.48 -1.87
C CYS A 77 3.16 -19.82 -2.59
N ARG A 78 2.63 -19.79 -3.83
CA ARG A 78 2.12 -21.00 -4.51
C ARG A 78 2.91 -21.40 -5.75
N ALA A 79 3.58 -20.47 -6.40
CA ALA A 79 4.35 -20.76 -7.62
C ALA A 79 5.61 -21.58 -7.31
N ALA A 80 6.09 -22.32 -8.31
CA ALA A 80 7.35 -23.03 -8.22
C ALA A 80 8.52 -22.06 -7.96
N PRO A 81 9.57 -22.50 -7.24
CA PRO A 81 10.75 -21.68 -6.95
C PRO A 81 11.34 -21.05 -8.22
N SER A 82 11.45 -19.73 -8.24
CA SER A 82 12.01 -18.97 -9.35
C SER A 82 12.29 -17.54 -8.93
N VAL A 83 13.18 -16.85 -9.62
CA VAL A 83 13.45 -15.42 -9.41
C VAL A 83 12.16 -14.59 -9.57
N VAL A 84 11.32 -14.92 -10.54
CA VAL A 84 10.05 -14.22 -10.79
C VAL A 84 9.12 -14.36 -9.60
N ARG A 85 9.02 -15.53 -9.00
CA ARG A 85 8.26 -15.77 -7.77
C ARG A 85 8.75 -14.89 -6.63
N GLU A 86 10.06 -14.85 -6.39
CA GLU A 86 10.65 -14.08 -5.28
C GLU A 86 10.46 -12.56 -5.49
N VAL A 87 10.64 -12.09 -6.72
CA VAL A 87 10.38 -10.69 -7.06
C VAL A 87 8.90 -10.34 -6.86
N ALA A 88 7.98 -11.17 -7.35
CA ALA A 88 6.55 -10.94 -7.17
C ALA A 88 6.15 -10.92 -5.69
N PHE A 89 6.67 -11.86 -4.90
CA PHE A 89 6.45 -11.90 -3.46
C PHE A 89 6.98 -10.63 -2.78
N GLY A 90 8.21 -10.23 -3.10
CA GLY A 90 8.83 -9.02 -2.56
C GLY A 90 8.03 -7.76 -2.91
N VAL A 91 7.57 -7.63 -4.16
CA VAL A 91 6.70 -6.51 -4.57
C VAL A 91 5.41 -6.49 -3.75
N GLY A 92 4.71 -7.62 -3.61
CA GLY A 92 3.48 -7.73 -2.82
C GLY A 92 3.68 -7.34 -1.36
N ILE A 93 4.76 -7.82 -0.74
CA ILE A 93 5.14 -7.46 0.64
C ILE A 93 5.46 -5.96 0.74
N GLY A 94 6.24 -5.40 -0.19
CA GLY A 94 6.59 -3.97 -0.20
C GLY A 94 5.38 -3.07 -0.33
N MET A 95 4.44 -3.40 -1.22
CA MET A 95 3.15 -2.70 -1.35
C MET A 95 2.34 -2.76 -0.05
N SER A 96 2.31 -3.92 0.62
CA SER A 96 1.58 -4.10 1.88
C SER A 96 2.22 -3.31 3.02
N LEU A 97 3.54 -3.32 3.14
CA LEU A 97 4.27 -2.53 4.14
C LEU A 97 4.01 -1.04 3.97
N PHE A 98 4.10 -0.53 2.74
CA PHE A 98 3.74 0.85 2.43
C PHE A 98 2.28 1.15 2.79
N GLY A 99 1.34 0.28 2.39
CA GLY A 99 -0.08 0.47 2.68
C GLY A 99 -0.39 0.59 4.16
N VAL A 100 0.23 -0.27 5.00
CA VAL A 100 0.09 -0.21 6.46
C VAL A 100 0.73 1.07 7.02
N ALA A 101 1.93 1.42 6.60
CA ALA A 101 2.61 2.63 7.03
C ALA A 101 1.79 3.88 6.64
N TYR A 102 1.27 3.92 5.41
CA TYR A 102 0.43 5.00 4.92
C TYR A 102 -0.86 5.13 5.74
N LEU A 103 -1.55 4.02 6.02
CA LEU A 103 -2.76 4.01 6.86
C LEU A 103 -2.47 4.59 8.25
N VAL A 104 -1.38 4.18 8.90
CA VAL A 104 -1.03 4.64 10.24
C VAL A 104 -0.62 6.12 10.23
N MET A 105 0.26 6.51 9.34
CA MET A 105 0.81 7.87 9.30
C MET A 105 -0.20 8.86 8.73
N HIS A 106 -0.75 8.57 7.56
CA HIS A 106 -1.64 9.50 6.85
C HIS A 106 -3.03 9.53 7.47
N ASP A 107 -3.69 8.39 7.60
CA ASP A 107 -5.04 8.33 8.15
C ASP A 107 -5.06 8.40 9.67
N GLY A 108 -4.07 7.80 10.34
CA GLY A 108 -3.98 7.80 11.79
C GLY A 108 -3.56 9.15 12.35
N LEU A 109 -2.40 9.66 11.94
CA LEU A 109 -1.81 10.87 12.53
C LEU A 109 -2.27 12.15 11.85
N VAL A 110 -2.20 12.23 10.51
CA VAL A 110 -2.55 13.47 9.78
C VAL A 110 -4.04 13.73 9.84
N HIS A 111 -4.85 12.74 9.48
CA HIS A 111 -6.32 12.88 9.47
C HIS A 111 -7.00 12.49 10.78
N ARG A 112 -6.24 12.00 11.78
CA ARG A 112 -6.76 11.57 13.09
C ARG A 112 -7.94 10.61 13.01
N ARG A 113 -7.93 9.74 12.02
CA ARG A 113 -9.01 8.78 11.75
C ARG A 113 -8.96 7.55 12.64
N LEU A 114 -7.75 7.18 13.09
CA LEU A 114 -7.56 6.09 14.03
C LEU A 114 -7.42 6.65 15.44
N PRO A 115 -7.92 5.95 16.47
CA PRO A 115 -7.77 6.37 17.85
C PRO A 115 -6.33 6.15 18.35
N VAL A 116 -5.35 6.68 17.63
CA VAL A 116 -3.93 6.56 17.97
C VAL A 116 -3.62 7.66 18.99
N ARG A 117 -3.91 7.37 20.25
CA ARG A 117 -3.69 8.32 21.36
C ARG A 117 -2.22 8.36 21.86
N TRP A 118 -1.33 7.56 21.26
CA TRP A 118 0.00 7.30 21.79
C TRP A 118 1.15 7.85 20.93
N LEU A 119 0.88 8.53 19.84
CA LEU A 119 1.88 9.12 18.93
C LEU A 119 1.76 10.64 18.87
#